data_bc246b224f862ff2929b04593f9993cc
#
_entry.id   bc246b224f862ff2929b04593f9993cc
#
_cell.length_a   1.000
_cell.length_b   1.000
_cell.length_c   1.000
_cell.angle_alpha   90.00
_cell.angle_beta   90.00
_cell.angle_gamma   90.00
#
_symmetry.space_group_name_H-M   'P 1'
#
loop_
_entity.id
_entity.type
_entity.pdbx_description
1 polymer ?
#
loop_
_entity_poly.entity_id
_entity_poly.type
_entity_poly.pdbx_seq_one_letter_code
_entity_poly.pdbx_strand_id
1 'polypeptide(L)'
;MPNNPKTSTKLPMKIRNGLLQISRYAIMVVIVLILFGVILVISGKNPLQSYREIFTYTLGGWYGFSEVIVSMPPLLFTALAVAIPSRLGLINVGGEGQLYIGACFATWGALTFTNLSGWVLIPLMVVLGILGGALWAFLPGLLRALGLVNETISTLLLNSIAPKILAFLVFGFWHSPMDTNKTANFVDQARLPTLFNSRIDLSFVMALILLVLYWYVINYSRWGLEMRAIGGNSQAAKRNGVPLNKYWILMMCVGGGIAGLAGMAQVSGYFGVLLVNFS
;
A
#
# COMPACT_ATOMS: atom_id res chain seq x y z
N MET A 1 -32.63 58.77 20.38
CA MET A 1 -31.41 58.10 19.89
C MET A 1 -31.74 56.64 19.70
N PRO A 2 -31.77 56.07 18.48
CA PRO A 2 -32.08 54.62 18.29
C PRO A 2 -30.85 53.76 18.54
N ASN A 3 -31.01 52.80 19.42
CA ASN A 3 -30.04 51.73 19.74
C ASN A 3 -29.79 50.86 18.47
N ASN A 4 -28.56 50.86 17.98
CA ASN A 4 -28.10 50.07 16.86
C ASN A 4 -27.77 48.62 17.36
N PRO A 5 -28.51 47.57 17.02
CA PRO A 5 -28.13 46.22 17.43
C PRO A 5 -26.90 45.79 16.65
N LYS A 6 -25.77 45.61 17.35
CA LYS A 6 -24.56 44.97 16.82
C LYS A 6 -24.95 43.58 16.28
N THR A 7 -25.07 43.43 14.99
CA THR A 7 -25.22 42.13 14.32
C THR A 7 -23.94 41.31 14.53
N SER A 8 -23.95 40.47 15.54
CA SER A 8 -22.94 39.42 15.69
C SER A 8 -23.12 38.42 14.55
N THR A 9 -22.32 38.51 13.53
CA THR A 9 -22.22 37.54 12.44
C THR A 9 -21.69 36.24 12.98
N LYS A 10 -22.58 35.41 13.57
CA LYS A 10 -22.26 34.03 13.97
C LYS A 10 -22.09 33.22 12.69
N LEU A 11 -20.88 32.75 12.44
CA LEU A 11 -20.59 31.80 11.34
C LEU A 11 -21.59 30.64 11.37
N PRO A 12 -22.11 30.18 10.20
CA PRO A 12 -23.05 29.06 10.12
C PRO A 12 -22.45 27.83 10.82
N MET A 13 -23.28 27.12 11.57
CA MET A 13 -22.88 26.01 12.47
C MET A 13 -22.01 24.95 11.77
N LYS A 14 -22.23 24.71 10.46
CA LYS A 14 -21.48 23.77 9.63
C LYS A 14 -20.02 24.22 9.40
N ILE A 15 -19.80 25.53 9.18
CA ILE A 15 -18.46 26.13 9.01
C ILE A 15 -17.72 26.13 10.35
N ARG A 16 -18.40 26.47 11.44
CA ARG A 16 -17.82 26.45 12.80
C ARG A 16 -17.37 25.04 13.21
N ASN A 17 -18.17 24.01 12.91
CA ASN A 17 -17.80 22.63 13.22
C ASN A 17 -16.64 22.15 12.35
N GLY A 18 -16.57 22.56 11.07
CA GLY A 18 -15.41 22.29 10.21
C GLY A 18 -14.13 22.94 10.72
N LEU A 19 -14.19 24.21 11.13
CA LEU A 19 -13.04 24.92 11.69
C LEU A 19 -12.57 24.29 13.02
N LEU A 20 -13.51 23.85 13.89
CA LEU A 20 -13.18 23.15 15.12
C LEU A 20 -12.55 21.78 14.87
N GLN A 21 -12.92 21.06 13.80
CA GLN A 21 -12.24 19.83 13.42
C GLN A 21 -10.83 20.10 12.91
N ILE A 22 -10.66 21.07 12.02
CA ILE A 22 -9.34 21.45 11.50
C ILE A 22 -8.41 21.90 12.63
N SER A 23 -8.91 22.72 13.57
CA SER A 23 -8.10 23.17 14.71
C SER A 23 -7.65 22.03 15.62
N ARG A 24 -8.51 21.02 15.85
CA ARG A 24 -8.14 19.81 16.61
C ARG A 24 -7.01 19.04 15.94
N TYR A 25 -7.10 18.80 14.61
CA TYR A 25 -6.03 18.13 13.87
C TYR A 25 -4.73 18.96 13.88
N ALA A 26 -4.82 20.28 13.71
CA ALA A 26 -3.66 21.16 13.76
C ALA A 26 -2.97 21.11 15.14
N ILE A 27 -3.75 21.13 16.23
CA ILE A 27 -3.23 21.01 17.60
C ILE A 27 -2.54 19.66 17.79
N MET A 28 -3.12 18.55 17.31
CA MET A 28 -2.50 17.23 17.39
C MET A 28 -1.16 17.18 16.66
N VAL A 29 -1.08 17.75 15.45
CA VAL A 29 0.17 17.84 14.69
C VAL A 29 1.21 18.66 15.45
N VAL A 30 0.84 19.81 16.00
CA VAL A 30 1.75 20.64 16.80
C VAL A 30 2.27 19.90 18.04
N ILE A 31 1.40 19.18 18.75
CA ILE A 31 1.81 18.35 19.90
C ILE A 31 2.84 17.31 19.49
N VAL A 32 2.61 16.59 18.37
CA VAL A 32 3.56 15.59 17.86
C VAL A 32 4.90 16.23 17.50
N LEU A 33 4.88 17.39 16.84
CA LEU A 33 6.11 18.12 16.52
C LEU A 33 6.86 18.55 17.78
N ILE A 34 6.16 19.05 18.81
CA ILE A 34 6.79 19.42 20.08
C ILE A 34 7.42 18.19 20.75
N LEU A 35 6.71 17.06 20.82
CA LEU A 35 7.23 15.82 21.41
C LEU A 35 8.48 15.33 20.66
N PHE A 36 8.43 15.34 19.33
CA PHE A 36 9.60 14.98 18.52
C PHE A 36 10.76 15.98 18.70
N GLY A 37 10.46 17.28 18.81
CA GLY A 37 11.44 18.31 19.15
C GLY A 37 12.12 18.07 20.50
N VAL A 38 11.38 17.65 21.52
CA VAL A 38 11.96 17.27 22.82
C VAL A 38 12.92 16.09 22.68
N ILE A 39 12.54 15.06 21.91
CA ILE A 39 13.43 13.90 21.64
C ILE A 39 14.73 14.36 20.95
N LEU A 40 14.65 15.26 19.97
CA LEU A 40 15.82 15.82 19.28
C LEU A 40 16.73 16.58 20.26
N VAL A 41 16.18 17.39 21.17
CA VAL A 41 16.97 18.08 22.21
C VAL A 41 17.69 17.10 23.13
N ILE A 42 16.97 16.07 23.60
CA ILE A 42 17.58 15.00 24.44
C ILE A 42 18.70 14.28 23.69
N SER A 43 18.55 14.13 22.36
CA SER A 43 19.59 13.53 21.49
C SER A 43 20.72 14.50 21.11
N GLY A 44 20.77 15.70 21.70
CA GLY A 44 21.81 16.70 21.45
C GLY A 44 21.69 17.43 20.09
N LYS A 45 20.52 17.35 19.42
CA LYS A 45 20.29 18.00 18.10
C LYS A 45 19.38 19.20 18.23
N ASN A 46 19.59 20.19 17.36
CA ASN A 46 18.74 21.38 17.31
C ASN A 46 17.44 21.06 16.55
N PRO A 47 16.25 21.09 17.21
CA PRO A 47 15.00 20.76 16.56
C PRO A 47 14.63 21.66 15.37
N LEU A 48 14.87 22.96 15.52
CA LEU A 48 14.52 23.94 14.49
C LEU A 48 15.35 23.74 13.21
N GLN A 49 16.64 23.47 13.39
CA GLN A 49 17.52 23.12 12.27
C GLN A 49 17.11 21.81 11.62
N SER A 50 16.82 20.77 12.39
CA SER A 50 16.38 19.48 11.88
C SER A 50 15.05 19.59 11.10
N TYR A 51 14.09 20.34 11.58
CA TYR A 51 12.84 20.59 10.84
C TYR A 51 13.08 21.36 9.54
N ARG A 52 13.93 22.38 9.58
CA ARG A 52 14.30 23.12 8.36
C ARG A 52 14.98 22.22 7.34
N GLU A 53 15.90 21.35 7.78
CA GLU A 53 16.57 20.39 6.93
C GLU A 53 15.58 19.42 6.29
N ILE A 54 14.68 18.79 7.08
CA ILE A 54 13.63 17.91 6.57
C ILE A 54 12.82 18.61 5.47
N PHE A 55 12.33 19.83 5.75
CA PHE A 55 11.55 20.59 4.76
C PHE A 55 12.35 20.90 3.50
N THR A 56 13.60 21.34 3.67
CA THR A 56 14.45 21.74 2.55
C THR A 56 14.85 20.52 1.70
N TYR A 57 15.20 19.41 2.31
CA TYR A 57 15.55 18.18 1.58
C TYR A 57 14.34 17.52 0.91
N THR A 58 13.15 17.60 1.53
CA THR A 58 11.96 16.95 0.99
C THR A 58 11.25 17.80 -0.07
N LEU A 59 11.12 19.11 0.14
CA LEU A 59 10.33 20.00 -0.72
C LEU A 59 11.16 21.10 -1.40
N GLY A 60 12.42 21.28 -1.04
CA GLY A 60 13.27 22.36 -1.52
C GLY A 60 13.82 22.18 -2.94
N GLY A 61 13.53 21.09 -3.64
CA GLY A 61 13.99 20.86 -5.00
C GLY A 61 13.27 19.70 -5.69
N TRP A 62 13.42 19.63 -7.03
CA TRP A 62 12.82 18.57 -7.83
C TRP A 62 13.24 17.17 -7.38
N TYR A 63 14.48 17.00 -6.97
CA TYR A 63 14.98 15.72 -6.47
C TYR A 63 14.21 15.24 -5.22
N GLY A 64 14.15 16.08 -4.16
CA GLY A 64 13.42 15.73 -2.93
C GLY A 64 11.93 15.46 -3.19
N PHE A 65 11.29 16.29 -4.02
CA PHE A 65 9.90 16.10 -4.40
C PHE A 65 9.68 14.78 -5.18
N SER A 66 10.62 14.41 -6.08
CA SER A 66 10.55 13.15 -6.81
C SER A 66 10.70 11.94 -5.90
N GLU A 67 11.53 11.99 -4.85
CA GLU A 67 11.66 10.91 -3.85
C GLU A 67 10.35 10.67 -3.07
N VAL A 68 9.62 11.75 -2.76
CA VAL A 68 8.27 11.61 -2.16
C VAL A 68 7.32 10.88 -3.11
N ILE A 69 7.32 11.24 -4.40
CA ILE A 69 6.47 10.58 -5.39
C ILE A 69 6.88 9.12 -5.58
N VAL A 70 8.15 8.80 -5.60
CA VAL A 70 8.67 7.41 -5.73
C VAL A 70 8.23 6.53 -4.55
N SER A 71 8.07 7.11 -3.37
CA SER A 71 7.61 6.39 -2.18
C SER A 71 6.09 6.16 -2.14
N MET A 72 5.31 6.85 -2.99
CA MET A 72 3.83 6.75 -2.99
C MET A 72 3.27 5.43 -3.54
N PRO A 73 3.77 4.84 -4.65
CA PRO A 73 3.17 3.66 -5.25
C PRO A 73 2.99 2.47 -4.30
N PRO A 74 4.01 2.02 -3.54
CA PRO A 74 3.84 0.93 -2.60
C PRO A 74 2.77 1.21 -1.54
N LEU A 75 2.71 2.45 -1.03
CA LEU A 75 1.70 2.89 -0.06
C LEU A 75 0.30 2.89 -0.66
N LEU A 76 0.13 3.37 -1.89
CA LEU A 76 -1.17 3.38 -2.57
C LEU A 76 -1.67 1.95 -2.84
N PHE A 77 -0.79 1.07 -3.33
CA PHE A 77 -1.15 -0.33 -3.57
C PHE A 77 -1.54 -1.04 -2.28
N THR A 78 -0.76 -0.90 -1.21
CA THR A 78 -1.07 -1.53 0.08
C THR A 78 -2.32 -0.94 0.73
N ALA A 79 -2.56 0.37 0.60
CA ALA A 79 -3.80 1.00 1.02
C ALA A 79 -5.02 0.42 0.29
N LEU A 80 -4.93 0.22 -1.05
CA LEU A 80 -5.99 -0.43 -1.83
C LEU A 80 -6.17 -1.89 -1.43
N ALA A 81 -5.08 -2.61 -1.15
CA ALA A 81 -5.12 -4.01 -0.69
C ALA A 81 -5.90 -4.20 0.63
N VAL A 82 -5.89 -3.19 1.49
CA VAL A 82 -6.69 -3.16 2.72
C VAL A 82 -8.09 -2.61 2.47
N ALA A 83 -8.22 -1.56 1.66
CA ALA A 83 -9.49 -0.87 1.41
C ALA A 83 -10.51 -1.76 0.70
N ILE A 84 -10.09 -2.65 -0.20
CA ILE A 84 -11.00 -3.52 -0.96
C ILE A 84 -11.71 -4.53 -0.05
N PRO A 85 -11.01 -5.39 0.73
CA PRO A 85 -11.65 -6.30 1.66
C PRO A 85 -12.46 -5.60 2.75
N SER A 86 -12.04 -4.40 3.20
CA SER A 86 -12.74 -3.64 4.23
C SER A 86 -14.16 -3.22 3.82
N ARG A 87 -14.43 -3.11 2.51
CA ARG A 87 -15.80 -2.85 2.01
C ARG A 87 -16.79 -3.97 2.31
N LEU A 88 -16.28 -5.18 2.56
CA LEU A 88 -17.10 -6.34 2.96
C LEU A 88 -17.09 -6.56 4.48
N GLY A 89 -16.49 -5.68 5.25
CA GLY A 89 -16.28 -5.84 6.69
C GLY A 89 -15.14 -6.79 7.04
N LEU A 90 -14.24 -7.13 6.10
CA LEU A 90 -13.06 -7.93 6.36
C LEU A 90 -11.86 -7.05 6.73
N ILE A 91 -11.01 -7.51 7.62
CA ILE A 91 -9.79 -6.81 8.03
C ILE A 91 -8.58 -7.57 7.49
N ASN A 92 -7.96 -7.05 6.43
CA ASN A 92 -6.74 -7.61 5.85
C ASN A 92 -5.51 -6.96 6.50
N VAL A 93 -4.94 -7.58 7.52
CA VAL A 93 -3.66 -7.16 8.14
C VAL A 93 -2.46 -7.74 7.37
N GLY A 94 -2.71 -8.64 6.42
CA GLY A 94 -1.70 -9.42 5.69
C GLY A 94 -1.03 -8.70 4.52
N GLY A 95 -1.27 -7.40 4.33
CA GLY A 95 -0.77 -6.65 3.16
C GLY A 95 0.74 -6.74 2.99
N GLU A 96 1.50 -6.69 4.07
CA GLU A 96 2.97 -6.81 4.05
C GLU A 96 3.42 -8.20 3.58
N GLY A 97 2.86 -9.28 4.13
CA GLY A 97 3.17 -10.64 3.69
C GLY A 97 2.80 -10.91 2.24
N GLN A 98 1.66 -10.36 1.79
CA GLN A 98 1.22 -10.43 0.39
C GLN A 98 2.19 -9.70 -0.54
N LEU A 99 2.71 -8.55 -0.10
CA LEU A 99 3.73 -7.77 -0.78
C LEU A 99 5.04 -8.58 -0.90
N TYR A 100 5.52 -9.19 0.20
CA TYR A 100 6.74 -10.01 0.18
C TYR A 100 6.63 -11.20 -0.79
N ILE A 101 5.53 -11.94 -0.75
CA ILE A 101 5.35 -13.09 -1.64
C ILE A 101 5.19 -12.64 -3.09
N GLY A 102 4.49 -11.53 -3.34
CA GLY A 102 4.42 -10.93 -4.68
C GLY A 102 5.79 -10.52 -5.21
N ALA A 103 6.64 -9.92 -4.37
CA ALA A 103 8.02 -9.59 -4.69
C ALA A 103 8.86 -10.84 -5.01
N CYS A 104 8.69 -11.92 -4.25
CA CYS A 104 9.35 -13.20 -4.53
C CYS A 104 8.97 -13.75 -5.90
N PHE A 105 7.67 -13.77 -6.25
CA PHE A 105 7.21 -14.25 -7.55
C PHE A 105 7.71 -13.38 -8.69
N ALA A 106 7.67 -12.06 -8.54
CA ALA A 106 8.22 -11.13 -9.53
C ALA A 106 9.74 -11.32 -9.70
N THR A 107 10.48 -11.50 -8.62
CA THR A 107 11.92 -11.77 -8.62
C THR A 107 12.24 -13.09 -9.31
N TRP A 108 11.46 -14.14 -9.05
CA TRP A 108 11.61 -15.40 -9.76
C TRP A 108 11.49 -15.20 -11.28
N GLY A 109 10.51 -14.42 -11.72
CA GLY A 109 10.36 -14.05 -13.15
C GLY A 109 11.57 -13.30 -13.69
N ALA A 110 12.06 -12.28 -12.94
CA ALA A 110 13.21 -11.47 -13.34
C ALA A 110 14.51 -12.26 -13.46
N LEU A 111 14.76 -13.22 -12.54
CA LEU A 111 15.98 -14.02 -12.52
C LEU A 111 15.94 -15.20 -13.51
N THR A 112 14.75 -15.74 -13.80
CA THR A 112 14.59 -16.90 -14.69
C THR A 112 14.53 -16.51 -16.15
N PHE A 113 13.85 -15.42 -16.50
CA PHE A 113 13.57 -15.04 -17.90
C PHE A 113 14.43 -13.85 -18.36
N THR A 114 15.71 -13.85 -18.03
CA THR A 114 16.67 -12.77 -18.33
C THR A 114 16.82 -12.46 -19.82
N ASN A 115 16.51 -13.39 -20.71
CA ASN A 115 16.63 -13.22 -22.17
C ASN A 115 15.43 -12.55 -22.83
N LEU A 116 14.35 -12.30 -22.08
CA LEU A 116 13.15 -11.65 -22.62
C LEU A 116 13.37 -10.14 -22.73
N SER A 117 12.76 -9.54 -23.76
CA SER A 117 12.72 -8.08 -23.89
C SER A 117 11.91 -7.46 -22.75
N GLY A 118 12.24 -6.24 -22.33
CA GLY A 118 11.56 -5.55 -21.24
C GLY A 118 10.05 -5.40 -21.45
N TRP A 119 9.60 -5.27 -22.70
CA TRP A 119 8.18 -5.21 -23.06
C TRP A 119 7.39 -6.49 -22.74
N VAL A 120 8.07 -7.62 -22.62
CA VAL A 120 7.46 -8.91 -22.25
C VAL A 120 7.75 -9.25 -20.82
N LEU A 121 8.97 -8.98 -20.34
CA LEU A 121 9.42 -9.33 -18.99
C LEU A 121 8.68 -8.53 -17.92
N ILE A 122 8.50 -7.21 -18.10
CA ILE A 122 7.80 -6.38 -17.12
C ILE A 122 6.33 -6.79 -16.96
N PRO A 123 5.50 -6.95 -18.01
CA PRO A 123 4.16 -7.50 -17.88
C PRO A 123 4.11 -8.89 -17.23
N LEU A 124 5.08 -9.76 -17.55
CA LEU A 124 5.19 -11.06 -16.90
C LEU A 124 5.43 -10.92 -15.39
N MET A 125 6.35 -10.05 -14.96
CA MET A 125 6.62 -9.77 -13.55
C MET A 125 5.40 -9.17 -12.84
N VAL A 126 4.64 -8.29 -13.53
CA VAL A 126 3.37 -7.75 -13.02
C VAL A 126 2.38 -8.88 -12.74
N VAL A 127 2.17 -9.76 -13.70
CA VAL A 127 1.26 -10.91 -13.54
C VAL A 127 1.73 -11.84 -12.42
N LEU A 128 3.01 -12.16 -12.38
CA LEU A 128 3.59 -13.00 -11.33
C LEU A 128 3.46 -12.37 -9.94
N GLY A 129 3.73 -11.06 -9.82
CA GLY A 129 3.56 -10.33 -8.57
C GLY A 129 2.11 -10.35 -8.07
N ILE A 130 1.15 -10.10 -8.97
CA ILE A 130 -0.28 -10.19 -8.68
C ILE A 130 -0.66 -11.61 -8.25
N LEU A 131 -0.21 -12.62 -8.97
CA LEU A 131 -0.50 -14.03 -8.65
C LEU A 131 0.09 -14.44 -7.29
N GLY A 132 1.34 -14.07 -7.00
CA GLY A 132 1.98 -14.37 -5.72
C GLY A 132 1.21 -13.79 -4.54
N GLY A 133 0.87 -12.49 -4.59
CA GLY A 133 0.10 -11.83 -3.55
C GLY A 133 -1.33 -12.38 -3.42
N ALA A 134 -2.01 -12.66 -4.55
CA ALA A 134 -3.35 -13.23 -4.58
C ALA A 134 -3.39 -14.66 -3.99
N LEU A 135 -2.43 -15.52 -4.35
CA LEU A 135 -2.30 -16.88 -3.79
C LEU A 135 -2.06 -16.84 -2.29
N TRP A 136 -1.25 -15.90 -1.81
CA TRP A 136 -1.02 -15.74 -0.38
C TRP A 136 -2.27 -15.29 0.36
N ALA A 137 -3.04 -14.38 -0.21
CA ALA A 137 -4.30 -13.90 0.33
C ALA A 137 -5.47 -14.89 0.18
N PHE A 138 -5.38 -15.83 -0.76
CA PHE A 138 -6.38 -16.88 -0.95
C PHE A 138 -6.57 -17.73 0.31
N LEU A 139 -5.47 -18.08 1.00
CA LEU A 139 -5.53 -18.93 2.19
C LEU A 139 -6.39 -18.31 3.31
N PRO A 140 -6.15 -17.08 3.80
CA PRO A 140 -7.01 -16.46 4.81
C PRO A 140 -8.43 -16.20 4.31
N GLY A 141 -8.60 -15.86 3.02
CA GLY A 141 -9.91 -15.71 2.41
C GLY A 141 -10.73 -17.00 2.42
N LEU A 142 -10.09 -18.13 2.11
CA LEU A 142 -10.70 -19.46 2.15
C LEU A 142 -11.04 -19.87 3.59
N LEU A 143 -10.13 -19.72 4.54
CA LEU A 143 -10.37 -20.04 5.95
C LEU A 143 -11.54 -19.24 6.52
N ARG A 144 -11.66 -17.98 6.15
CA ARG A 144 -12.80 -17.14 6.50
C ARG A 144 -14.10 -17.61 5.87
N ALA A 145 -14.09 -17.94 4.59
CA ALA A 145 -15.27 -18.39 3.85
C ALA A 145 -15.80 -19.73 4.40
N LEU A 146 -14.91 -20.61 4.85
CA LEU A 146 -15.27 -21.87 5.51
C LEU A 146 -15.71 -21.70 6.98
N GLY A 147 -15.56 -20.49 7.53
CA GLY A 147 -15.90 -20.21 8.93
C GLY A 147 -14.93 -20.83 9.96
N LEU A 148 -13.75 -21.24 9.53
CA LEU A 148 -12.77 -21.94 10.38
C LEU A 148 -11.97 -20.99 11.25
N VAL A 149 -11.50 -19.86 10.67
CA VAL A 149 -10.62 -18.90 11.35
C VAL A 149 -11.02 -17.48 10.95
N ASN A 150 -10.85 -16.54 11.89
CA ASN A 150 -10.99 -15.12 11.59
C ASN A 150 -9.87 -14.66 10.66
N GLU A 151 -10.23 -13.87 9.63
CA GLU A 151 -9.30 -13.37 8.60
C GLU A 151 -8.18 -12.49 9.20
N THR A 152 -8.47 -11.71 10.24
CA THR A 152 -7.48 -10.86 10.90
C THR A 152 -6.36 -11.69 11.51
N ILE A 153 -6.72 -12.79 12.21
CA ILE A 153 -5.75 -13.69 12.85
C ILE A 153 -4.92 -14.40 11.79
N SER A 154 -5.57 -15.00 10.78
CA SER A 154 -4.86 -15.74 9.73
C SER A 154 -3.96 -14.84 8.88
N THR A 155 -4.38 -13.63 8.54
CA THR A 155 -3.54 -12.68 7.80
C THR A 155 -2.36 -12.18 8.62
N LEU A 156 -2.55 -11.94 9.94
CA LEU A 156 -1.47 -11.54 10.85
C LEU A 156 -0.41 -12.65 11.00
N LEU A 157 -0.81 -13.90 11.14
CA LEU A 157 0.12 -15.03 11.20
C LEU A 157 0.91 -15.17 9.89
N LEU A 158 0.23 -15.07 8.75
CA LEU A 158 0.88 -15.14 7.45
C LEU A 158 1.87 -13.99 7.20
N ASN A 159 1.62 -12.81 7.76
CA ASN A 159 2.59 -11.71 7.75
C ASN A 159 3.92 -12.08 8.42
N SER A 160 3.87 -12.86 9.51
CA SER A 160 5.09 -13.31 10.20
C SER A 160 5.84 -14.42 9.44
N ILE A 161 5.16 -15.15 8.57
CA ILE A 161 5.74 -16.28 7.80
C ILE A 161 6.39 -15.77 6.50
N ALA A 162 5.77 -14.84 5.79
CA ALA A 162 6.23 -14.37 4.48
C ALA A 162 7.69 -13.87 4.46
N PRO A 163 8.17 -13.04 5.43
CA PRO A 163 9.57 -12.62 5.47
C PRO A 163 10.54 -13.79 5.66
N LYS A 164 10.11 -14.85 6.34
CA LYS A 164 10.95 -16.06 6.54
C LYS A 164 11.11 -16.84 5.23
N ILE A 165 10.03 -16.95 4.44
CA ILE A 165 10.09 -17.54 3.10
C ILE A 165 11.01 -16.72 2.20
N LEU A 166 10.85 -15.39 2.20
CA LEU A 166 11.72 -14.49 1.44
C LEU A 166 13.19 -14.67 1.83
N ALA A 167 13.49 -14.63 3.12
CA ALA A 167 14.87 -14.83 3.63
C ALA A 167 15.42 -16.20 3.22
N PHE A 168 14.62 -17.27 3.30
CA PHE A 168 15.02 -18.61 2.85
C PHE A 168 15.38 -18.64 1.36
N LEU A 169 14.59 -17.96 0.51
CA LEU A 169 14.88 -17.87 -0.93
C LEU A 169 16.13 -17.06 -1.23
N VAL A 170 16.30 -15.91 -0.57
CA VAL A 170 17.46 -15.02 -0.79
C VAL A 170 18.75 -15.65 -0.27
N PHE A 171 18.76 -16.23 0.91
CA PHE A 171 19.97 -16.89 1.47
C PHE A 171 20.27 -18.25 0.81
N GLY A 172 19.26 -18.90 0.23
CA GLY A 172 19.41 -20.19 -0.41
C GLY A 172 19.56 -20.11 -1.93
N PHE A 173 18.44 -20.28 -2.63
CA PHE A 173 18.45 -20.48 -4.09
C PHE A 173 18.86 -19.24 -4.91
N TRP A 174 18.64 -18.03 -4.39
CA TRP A 174 18.87 -16.76 -5.10
C TRP A 174 20.06 -15.97 -4.54
N HIS A 175 20.89 -16.63 -3.75
CA HIS A 175 22.06 -16.03 -3.11
C HIS A 175 22.95 -15.30 -4.10
N SER A 176 23.32 -14.06 -3.79
CA SER A 176 24.31 -13.31 -4.55
C SER A 176 25.72 -13.63 -4.03
N PRO A 177 26.69 -13.99 -4.91
CA PRO A 177 28.07 -14.21 -4.48
C PRO A 177 28.75 -12.98 -3.84
N MET A 178 28.24 -11.79 -4.13
CA MET A 178 28.83 -10.52 -3.68
C MET A 178 28.22 -9.97 -2.39
N ASP A 179 27.01 -10.40 -2.02
CA ASP A 179 26.30 -9.87 -0.86
C ASP A 179 25.26 -10.87 -0.37
N THR A 180 25.33 -11.23 0.89
CA THR A 180 24.48 -12.27 1.49
C THR A 180 23.02 -11.82 1.70
N ASN A 181 22.74 -10.52 1.76
CA ASN A 181 21.42 -10.01 2.12
C ASN A 181 20.52 -9.68 0.92
N LYS A 182 20.98 -9.99 -0.29
CA LYS A 182 20.23 -9.71 -1.54
C LYS A 182 20.44 -10.78 -2.59
N THR A 183 19.53 -10.77 -3.59
CA THR A 183 19.70 -11.58 -4.82
C THR A 183 20.72 -10.95 -5.76
N ALA A 184 21.03 -11.62 -6.86
CA ALA A 184 21.70 -10.99 -8.00
C ALA A 184 20.89 -9.77 -8.47
N ASN A 185 21.58 -8.75 -9.00
CA ASN A 185 20.94 -7.58 -9.59
C ASN A 185 20.11 -7.99 -10.80
N PHE A 186 18.95 -7.38 -10.95
CA PHE A 186 18.11 -7.62 -12.12
C PHE A 186 18.77 -7.05 -13.37
N VAL A 187 18.53 -7.71 -14.49
CA VAL A 187 18.88 -7.18 -15.81
C VAL A 187 18.11 -5.88 -16.06
N ASP A 188 18.65 -4.98 -16.87
CA ASP A 188 18.01 -3.68 -17.15
C ASP A 188 16.60 -3.82 -17.74
N GLN A 189 16.36 -4.90 -18.49
CA GLN A 189 15.04 -5.23 -19.06
C GLN A 189 13.98 -5.56 -17.99
N ALA A 190 14.39 -5.95 -16.78
CA ALA A 190 13.49 -6.23 -15.66
C ALA A 190 13.23 -5.00 -14.76
N ARG A 191 13.82 -3.87 -15.07
CA ARG A 191 13.61 -2.61 -14.34
C ARG A 191 12.48 -1.81 -14.95
N LEU A 192 11.62 -1.25 -14.09
CA LEU A 192 10.57 -0.35 -14.55
C LEU A 192 11.19 0.92 -15.17
N PRO A 193 10.70 1.38 -16.32
CA PRO A 193 11.19 2.60 -16.93
C PRO A 193 10.90 3.80 -16.05
N THR A 194 11.88 4.69 -15.95
CA THR A 194 11.76 5.96 -15.24
C THR A 194 11.08 7.02 -16.11
N LEU A 195 10.38 7.95 -15.48
CA LEU A 195 9.61 9.00 -16.11
C LEU A 195 10.19 10.38 -15.78
N PHE A 196 9.95 11.36 -16.65
CA PHE A 196 10.27 12.79 -16.43
C PHE A 196 11.74 13.08 -16.07
N ASN A 197 12.67 12.27 -16.57
CA ASN A 197 14.10 12.39 -16.24
C ASN A 197 14.36 12.44 -14.73
N SER A 198 13.56 11.68 -13.97
CA SER A 198 13.59 11.58 -12.50
C SER A 198 13.64 10.11 -12.07
N ARG A 199 13.63 9.85 -10.76
CA ARG A 199 13.53 8.48 -10.23
C ARG A 199 12.10 7.93 -10.20
N ILE A 200 11.11 8.74 -10.60
CA ILE A 200 9.71 8.31 -10.69
C ILE A 200 9.61 7.26 -11.79
N ASP A 201 9.16 6.08 -11.44
CA ASP A 201 9.01 4.97 -12.37
C ASP A 201 7.53 4.72 -12.75
N LEU A 202 7.33 3.77 -13.66
CA LEU A 202 6.00 3.42 -14.19
C LEU A 202 5.03 2.97 -13.09
N SER A 203 5.51 2.51 -11.93
CA SER A 203 4.65 2.06 -10.83
C SER A 203 3.73 3.16 -10.30
N PHE A 204 4.17 4.43 -10.35
CA PHE A 204 3.35 5.57 -9.98
C PHE A 204 2.11 5.71 -10.88
N VAL A 205 2.29 5.58 -12.19
CA VAL A 205 1.16 5.61 -13.14
C VAL A 205 0.23 4.42 -12.92
N MET A 206 0.80 3.22 -12.69
CA MET A 206 0.01 2.02 -12.39
C MET A 206 -0.81 2.19 -11.10
N ALA A 207 -0.24 2.80 -10.06
CA ALA A 207 -0.94 3.08 -8.81
C ALA A 207 -2.12 4.05 -9.02
N LEU A 208 -1.92 5.12 -9.80
CA LEU A 208 -3.00 6.07 -10.12
C LEU A 208 -4.11 5.40 -10.95
N ILE A 209 -3.76 4.59 -11.95
CA ILE A 209 -4.75 3.86 -12.75
C ILE A 209 -5.58 2.93 -11.85
N LEU A 210 -4.94 2.17 -10.95
CA LEU A 210 -5.65 1.29 -10.03
C LEU A 210 -6.52 2.06 -9.02
N LEU A 211 -6.08 3.23 -8.56
CA LEU A 211 -6.88 4.09 -7.69
C LEU A 211 -8.16 4.56 -8.39
N VAL A 212 -8.04 5.03 -9.65
CA VAL A 212 -9.19 5.45 -10.46
C VAL A 212 -10.10 4.27 -10.76
N LEU A 213 -9.54 3.11 -11.11
CA LEU A 213 -10.30 1.89 -11.36
C LEU A 213 -11.07 1.43 -10.10
N TYR A 214 -10.41 1.44 -8.94
CA TYR A 214 -11.06 1.15 -7.66
C TYR A 214 -12.22 2.09 -7.40
N TRP A 215 -12.01 3.41 -7.54
CA TRP A 215 -13.06 4.41 -7.36
C TRP A 215 -14.24 4.16 -8.29
N TYR A 216 -13.98 3.87 -9.57
CA TYR A 216 -15.01 3.57 -10.55
C TYR A 216 -15.78 2.28 -10.19
N VAL A 217 -15.07 1.19 -9.91
CA VAL A 217 -15.71 -0.11 -9.57
C VAL A 217 -16.57 0.01 -8.32
N ILE A 218 -16.08 0.65 -7.27
CA ILE A 218 -16.83 0.77 -6.02
C ILE A 218 -18.09 1.63 -6.19
N ASN A 219 -18.05 2.70 -6.98
CA ASN A 219 -19.18 3.63 -7.08
C ASN A 219 -20.19 3.27 -8.19
N TYR A 220 -19.74 2.69 -9.31
CA TYR A 220 -20.54 2.55 -10.52
C TYR A 220 -20.77 1.10 -10.97
N SER A 221 -20.16 0.08 -10.30
CA SER A 221 -20.38 -1.31 -10.68
C SER A 221 -21.36 -2.05 -9.77
N ARG A 222 -21.90 -3.17 -10.30
CA ARG A 222 -22.68 -4.12 -9.49
C ARG A 222 -21.87 -4.71 -8.34
N TRP A 223 -20.59 -4.96 -8.56
CA TRP A 223 -19.69 -5.47 -7.53
C TRP A 223 -19.57 -4.49 -6.35
N GLY A 224 -19.42 -3.19 -6.63
CA GLY A 224 -19.40 -2.17 -5.59
C GLY A 224 -20.71 -2.09 -4.80
N LEU A 225 -21.87 -2.29 -5.46
CA LEU A 225 -23.16 -2.35 -4.78
C LEU A 225 -23.26 -3.56 -3.85
N GLU A 226 -22.90 -4.74 -4.34
CA GLU A 226 -22.94 -6.00 -3.56
C GLU A 226 -21.94 -5.96 -2.39
N MET A 227 -20.74 -5.42 -2.61
CA MET A 227 -19.75 -5.22 -1.53
C MET A 227 -20.30 -4.31 -0.42
N ARG A 228 -20.95 -3.20 -0.75
CA ARG A 228 -21.60 -2.32 0.23
C ARG A 228 -22.76 -3.02 0.96
N ALA A 229 -23.53 -3.83 0.26
CA ALA A 229 -24.62 -4.61 0.86
C ALA A 229 -24.08 -5.64 1.87
N ILE A 230 -23.01 -6.36 1.51
CA ILE A 230 -22.34 -7.32 2.40
C ILE A 230 -21.76 -6.62 3.63
N GLY A 231 -21.05 -5.51 3.44
CA GLY A 231 -20.43 -4.74 4.54
C GLY A 231 -21.44 -4.09 5.47
N GLY A 232 -22.62 -3.72 4.96
CA GLY A 232 -23.71 -3.17 5.76
C GLY A 232 -24.41 -4.23 6.61
N ASN A 233 -24.83 -5.33 5.99
CA ASN A 233 -25.45 -6.47 6.68
C ASN A 233 -25.27 -7.75 5.86
N SER A 234 -24.28 -8.55 6.20
CA SER A 234 -23.94 -9.79 5.50
C SER A 234 -25.08 -10.81 5.52
N GLN A 235 -25.85 -10.89 6.61
CA GLN A 235 -27.00 -11.79 6.72
C GLN A 235 -28.12 -11.40 5.76
N ALA A 236 -28.46 -10.11 5.68
CA ALA A 236 -29.46 -9.60 4.75
C ALA A 236 -28.99 -9.80 3.29
N ALA A 237 -27.72 -9.53 2.97
CA ALA A 237 -27.14 -9.77 1.67
C ALA A 237 -27.26 -11.25 1.25
N LYS A 238 -26.95 -12.18 2.17
CA LYS A 238 -27.09 -13.62 1.94
C LYS A 238 -28.53 -14.03 1.64
N ARG A 239 -29.51 -13.50 2.39
CA ARG A 239 -30.94 -13.77 2.16
C ARG A 239 -31.43 -13.26 0.79
N ASN A 240 -30.80 -12.21 0.26
CA ASN A 240 -31.06 -11.68 -1.08
C ASN A 240 -30.24 -12.39 -2.18
N GLY A 241 -29.62 -13.53 -1.90
CA GLY A 241 -28.94 -14.37 -2.88
C GLY A 241 -27.49 -13.97 -3.19
N VAL A 242 -26.88 -13.01 -2.46
CA VAL A 242 -25.48 -12.63 -2.68
C VAL A 242 -24.57 -13.74 -2.15
N PRO A 243 -23.63 -14.27 -2.96
CA PRO A 243 -22.78 -15.40 -2.58
C PRO A 243 -21.57 -14.93 -1.71
N LEU A 244 -21.78 -14.74 -0.40
CA LEU A 244 -20.81 -14.18 0.54
C LEU A 244 -19.42 -14.83 0.46
N ASN A 245 -19.37 -16.16 0.49
CA ASN A 245 -18.09 -16.90 0.51
C ASN A 245 -17.24 -16.60 -0.74
N LYS A 246 -17.87 -16.51 -1.91
CA LYS A 246 -17.18 -16.13 -3.16
C LYS A 246 -16.63 -14.71 -3.07
N TYR A 247 -17.39 -13.78 -2.52
CA TYR A 247 -16.94 -12.40 -2.35
C TYR A 247 -15.79 -12.28 -1.36
N TRP A 248 -15.85 -12.99 -0.23
CA TRP A 248 -14.77 -12.97 0.74
C TRP A 248 -13.45 -13.48 0.16
N ILE A 249 -13.47 -14.63 -0.52
CA ILE A 249 -12.28 -15.19 -1.18
C ILE A 249 -11.79 -14.23 -2.28
N LEU A 250 -12.68 -13.82 -3.18
CA LEU A 250 -12.29 -13.02 -4.35
C LEU A 250 -11.70 -11.66 -3.94
N MET A 251 -12.33 -10.96 -2.98
CA MET A 251 -11.85 -9.63 -2.57
C MET A 251 -10.56 -9.71 -1.74
N MET A 252 -10.35 -10.79 -0.98
CA MET A 252 -9.06 -11.07 -0.36
C MET A 252 -7.98 -11.32 -1.43
N CYS A 253 -8.26 -12.13 -2.46
CA CYS A 253 -7.33 -12.36 -3.57
C CYS A 253 -7.03 -11.09 -4.37
N VAL A 254 -8.05 -10.27 -4.67
CA VAL A 254 -7.85 -8.98 -5.37
C VAL A 254 -6.99 -8.04 -4.53
N GLY A 255 -7.31 -7.89 -3.24
CA GLY A 255 -6.50 -7.10 -2.32
C GLY A 255 -5.06 -7.59 -2.26
N GLY A 256 -4.88 -8.92 -2.06
CA GLY A 256 -3.56 -9.55 -2.04
C GLY A 256 -2.79 -9.40 -3.34
N GLY A 257 -3.46 -9.51 -4.48
CA GLY A 257 -2.85 -9.29 -5.79
C GLY A 257 -2.32 -7.86 -5.96
N ILE A 258 -3.08 -6.87 -5.49
CA ILE A 258 -2.63 -5.46 -5.50
C ILE A 258 -1.45 -5.26 -4.53
N ALA A 259 -1.44 -5.88 -3.35
CA ALA A 259 -0.29 -5.87 -2.47
C ALA A 259 0.94 -6.55 -3.11
N GLY A 260 0.74 -7.67 -3.82
CA GLY A 260 1.79 -8.35 -4.57
C GLY A 260 2.38 -7.48 -5.69
N LEU A 261 1.54 -6.66 -6.34
CA LEU A 261 1.98 -5.67 -7.31
C LEU A 261 2.82 -4.57 -6.65
N ALA A 262 2.53 -4.17 -5.40
CA ALA A 262 3.40 -3.28 -4.63
C ALA A 262 4.80 -3.87 -4.45
N GLY A 263 4.87 -5.17 -4.13
CA GLY A 263 6.14 -5.90 -4.01
C GLY A 263 6.93 -5.93 -5.32
N MET A 264 6.27 -6.24 -6.44
CA MET A 264 6.87 -6.16 -7.78
C MET A 264 7.39 -4.76 -8.09
N ALA A 265 6.58 -3.73 -7.82
CA ALA A 265 6.97 -2.34 -8.06
C ALA A 265 8.21 -1.93 -7.27
N GLN A 266 8.33 -2.35 -6.02
CA GLN A 266 9.53 -2.06 -5.21
C GLN A 266 10.78 -2.75 -5.76
N VAL A 267 10.72 -4.05 -6.06
CA VAL A 267 11.91 -4.78 -6.49
C VAL A 267 12.34 -4.41 -7.91
N SER A 268 11.42 -4.07 -8.80
CA SER A 268 11.68 -3.73 -10.21
C SER A 268 11.90 -2.22 -10.42
N GLY A 269 11.17 -1.36 -9.69
CA GLY A 269 11.26 0.11 -9.82
C GLY A 269 12.34 0.71 -8.95
N TYR A 270 12.28 0.47 -7.64
CA TYR A 270 13.13 1.17 -6.68
C TYR A 270 14.49 0.50 -6.48
N PHE A 271 14.51 -0.81 -6.17
CA PHE A 271 15.74 -1.50 -5.77
C PHE A 271 16.52 -2.13 -6.94
N GLY A 272 15.84 -2.68 -7.95
CA GLY A 272 16.45 -3.50 -9.00
C GLY A 272 17.03 -4.83 -8.48
N VAL A 273 16.58 -5.28 -7.31
CA VAL A 273 17.08 -6.45 -6.57
C VAL A 273 16.06 -6.79 -5.46
N LEU A 274 16.00 -8.05 -5.04
CA LEU A 274 15.25 -8.42 -3.84
C LEU A 274 16.18 -8.42 -2.62
N LEU A 275 15.82 -7.64 -1.61
CA LEU A 275 16.51 -7.53 -0.33
C LEU A 275 15.76 -8.33 0.75
N VAL A 276 16.46 -8.83 1.77
CA VAL A 276 15.82 -9.55 2.91
C VAL A 276 14.92 -8.62 3.73
N ASN A 277 15.27 -7.35 3.86
CA ASN A 277 14.52 -6.33 4.59
C ASN A 277 14.28 -5.13 3.68
N PHE A 278 13.26 -5.19 2.82
CA PHE A 278 12.99 -4.12 1.86
C PHE A 278 11.64 -3.40 2.08
N SER A 279 10.88 -3.76 3.09
CA SER A 279 9.62 -3.08 3.46
C SER A 279 9.79 -2.16 4.65
#